data_9cc751bcbe56cf13906e5d7ea45dcfdb
#
_entry.id   9cc751bcbe56cf13906e5d7ea45dcfdb
#
_cell.length_a   1.000
_cell.length_b   1.000
_cell.length_c   1.000
_cell.angle_alpha   90.00
_cell.angle_beta   90.00
_cell.angle_gamma   90.00
#
_symmetry.space_group_name_H-M   'P 1'
#
loop_
_entity.id
_entity.type
_entity.pdbx_description
1 polymer ?
#
loop_
_entity_poly.entity_id
_entity_poly.type
_entity_poly.pdbx_seq_one_letter_code
_entity_poly.pdbx_strand_id
1 'polypeptide(L)'
;MRIFNTFTAVFLLGILLVSCKQETIQGDYFGEEFEVSGKASKTSAPFDQISGKDSLQTQIVGEIKEVCQSKGCWMKVQLESNDEVFVRFKDYGFFVPKDAAGKKVVMNGAAFLEEMSVEDQRHYAEDEGASEDELAQITAPKKTLRFEADGVLIASQP
;
A
#
# COMPACT_ATOMS: atom_id res chain seq x y z
N MET A 1 -9.00 55.45 24.62
CA MET A 1 -8.44 54.20 25.10
C MET A 1 -9.45 53.02 25.04
N ARG A 2 -10.44 53.07 24.14
CA ARG A 2 -11.48 52.01 23.98
C ARG A 2 -11.48 51.35 22.60
N ILE A 3 -10.71 51.86 21.65
CA ILE A 3 -10.68 51.36 20.27
C ILE A 3 -9.61 50.26 20.09
N PHE A 4 -8.61 50.22 20.97
CA PHE A 4 -7.50 49.24 20.88
C PHE A 4 -7.90 47.81 21.28
N ASN A 5 -8.96 47.68 22.09
CA ASN A 5 -9.39 46.39 22.63
C ASN A 5 -10.31 45.56 21.67
N THR A 6 -10.94 46.24 20.70
CA THR A 6 -11.83 45.59 19.74
C THR A 6 -11.08 44.95 18.56
N PHE A 7 -9.95 45.52 18.15
CA PHE A 7 -9.11 44.96 17.08
C PHE A 7 -8.38 43.67 17.52
N THR A 8 -7.96 43.60 18.80
CA THR A 8 -7.30 42.40 19.36
C THR A 8 -8.26 41.25 19.51
N ALA A 9 -9.53 41.51 19.83
CA ALA A 9 -10.55 40.47 19.97
C ALA A 9 -10.96 39.83 18.59
N VAL A 10 -10.98 40.66 17.54
CA VAL A 10 -11.31 40.15 16.17
C VAL A 10 -10.15 39.33 15.58
N PHE A 11 -8.88 39.70 15.93
CA PHE A 11 -7.72 38.94 15.45
C PHE A 11 -7.57 37.55 16.10
N LEU A 12 -8.02 37.43 17.38
CA LEU A 12 -8.00 36.14 18.12
C LEU A 12 -9.09 35.17 17.68
N LEU A 13 -10.19 35.64 17.08
CA LEU A 13 -11.31 34.81 16.63
C LEU A 13 -11.08 34.19 15.24
N GLY A 14 -10.08 34.68 14.48
CA GLY A 14 -9.76 34.20 13.13
C GLY A 14 -8.88 32.94 13.03
N ILE A 15 -8.33 32.45 14.15
CA ILE A 15 -7.30 31.39 14.14
C ILE A 15 -7.90 29.95 14.31
N LEU A 16 -9.20 29.82 14.53
CA LEU A 16 -9.81 28.54 14.93
C LEU A 16 -10.43 27.70 13.81
N LEU A 17 -10.19 28.00 12.53
CA LEU A 17 -10.80 27.24 11.43
C LEU A 17 -9.80 26.57 10.47
N VAL A 18 -8.63 26.14 10.96
CA VAL A 18 -7.85 25.14 10.21
C VAL A 18 -8.40 23.76 10.58
N SER A 19 -9.58 23.45 10.05
CA SER A 19 -10.07 22.07 10.02
C SER A 19 -9.20 21.29 9.05
N CYS A 20 -8.29 20.47 9.54
CA CYS A 20 -7.66 19.41 8.75
C CYS A 20 -8.78 18.49 8.25
N LYS A 21 -9.15 18.66 6.98
CA LYS A 21 -10.09 17.78 6.31
C LYS A 21 -9.40 16.42 6.17
N GLN A 22 -9.62 15.51 7.11
CA GLN A 22 -9.20 14.13 6.98
C GLN A 22 -10.00 13.53 5.83
N GLU A 23 -9.33 13.15 4.77
CA GLU A 23 -9.94 12.54 3.58
C GLU A 23 -10.45 11.15 4.01
N THR A 24 -11.73 11.06 4.34
CA THR A 24 -12.38 9.79 4.65
C THR A 24 -12.60 9.03 3.34
N ILE A 25 -11.89 7.94 3.16
CA ILE A 25 -12.12 7.03 2.04
C ILE A 25 -13.40 6.27 2.35
N GLN A 26 -14.43 6.46 1.52
CA GLN A 26 -15.67 5.69 1.58
C GLN A 26 -15.59 4.53 0.59
N GLY A 27 -15.97 3.33 1.03
CA GLY A 27 -15.86 2.13 0.20
C GLY A 27 -16.34 0.88 0.92
N ASP A 28 -16.06 -0.25 0.28
CA ASP A 28 -16.44 -1.56 0.78
C ASP A 28 -15.24 -2.25 1.45
N TYR A 29 -15.49 -2.87 2.60
CA TYR A 29 -14.51 -3.69 3.30
C TYR A 29 -14.54 -5.14 2.81
N PHE A 30 -13.34 -5.72 2.70
CA PHE A 30 -13.12 -7.14 2.43
C PHE A 30 -12.14 -7.67 3.48
N GLY A 31 -12.43 -8.81 4.10
CA GLY A 31 -11.71 -9.31 5.25
C GLY A 31 -12.13 -8.62 6.55
N GLU A 32 -11.19 -8.36 7.45
CA GLU A 32 -11.46 -7.68 8.71
C GLU A 32 -11.69 -6.18 8.51
N GLU A 33 -12.74 -5.64 9.16
CA GLU A 33 -12.93 -4.18 9.21
C GLU A 33 -11.92 -3.54 10.16
N PHE A 34 -11.47 -2.33 9.82
CA PHE A 34 -10.49 -1.58 10.61
C PHE A 34 -10.73 -0.08 10.50
N GLU A 35 -10.26 0.68 11.48
CA GLU A 35 -10.23 2.14 11.39
C GLU A 35 -9.06 2.60 10.51
N VAL A 36 -9.35 3.44 9.53
CA VAL A 36 -8.29 4.02 8.67
C VAL A 36 -7.49 5.02 9.48
N SER A 37 -6.23 4.70 9.69
CA SER A 37 -5.29 5.56 10.40
C SER A 37 -4.92 6.78 9.57
N GLY A 38 -4.93 7.97 10.18
CA GLY A 38 -4.36 9.17 9.56
C GLY A 38 -2.84 9.08 9.27
N LYS A 39 -2.18 8.00 9.72
CA LYS A 39 -0.77 7.67 9.49
C LYS A 39 -0.57 6.56 8.45
N ALA A 40 -1.63 6.10 7.78
CA ALA A 40 -1.50 5.10 6.72
C ALA A 40 -0.51 5.58 5.66
N SER A 41 0.49 4.75 5.34
CA SER A 41 1.56 5.14 4.42
C SER A 41 1.08 5.09 2.98
N LYS A 42 1.46 6.08 2.20
CA LYS A 42 1.24 6.13 0.75
C LYS A 42 2.49 5.75 -0.06
N THR A 43 3.58 5.47 0.63
CA THR A 43 4.89 5.18 0.04
C THR A 43 5.46 3.87 0.57
N SER A 44 6.56 3.41 0.00
CA SER A 44 7.30 2.23 0.44
C SER A 44 8.07 2.40 1.76
N ALA A 45 8.04 3.57 2.40
CA ALA A 45 8.77 3.85 3.64
C ALA A 45 8.60 2.81 4.78
N PRO A 46 7.46 2.15 4.98
CA PRO A 46 7.35 1.05 5.94
C PRO A 46 8.30 -0.12 5.64
N PHE A 47 8.55 -0.40 4.36
CA PHE A 47 9.42 -1.51 3.96
C PHE A 47 10.90 -1.23 4.25
N ASP A 48 11.31 0.04 4.30
CA ASP A 48 12.69 0.44 4.65
C ASP A 48 13.05 0.12 6.11
N GLN A 49 12.04 -0.11 6.95
CA GLN A 49 12.19 -0.46 8.36
C GLN A 49 12.29 -1.97 8.58
N ILE A 50 12.10 -2.77 7.52
CA ILE A 50 12.07 -4.24 7.60
C ILE A 50 13.45 -4.80 7.30
N SER A 51 13.92 -5.70 8.16
CA SER A 51 15.21 -6.38 8.02
C SER A 51 15.03 -7.89 7.93
N GLY A 52 15.70 -8.51 6.97
CA GLY A 52 15.70 -9.96 6.83
C GLY A 52 14.29 -10.53 6.58
N LYS A 53 13.86 -11.44 7.46
CA LYS A 53 12.56 -12.12 7.40
C LYS A 53 11.49 -11.50 8.30
N ASP A 54 11.75 -10.32 8.86
CA ASP A 54 10.81 -9.63 9.73
C ASP A 54 9.61 -9.11 8.94
N SER A 55 8.54 -8.79 9.64
CA SER A 55 7.37 -8.13 9.09
C SER A 55 6.97 -6.96 9.97
N LEU A 56 6.29 -5.97 9.36
CA LEU A 56 5.79 -4.79 10.04
C LEU A 56 4.29 -4.68 9.87
N GLN A 57 3.55 -4.74 10.98
CA GLN A 57 2.11 -4.47 10.98
C GLN A 57 1.87 -2.99 10.71
N THR A 58 1.14 -2.67 9.64
CA THR A 58 0.95 -1.30 9.18
C THR A 58 -0.28 -1.15 8.30
N GLN A 59 -0.61 0.11 7.97
CA GLN A 59 -1.60 0.44 6.95
C GLN A 59 -0.93 1.12 5.77
N ILE A 60 -1.28 0.69 4.56
CA ILE A 60 -0.76 1.23 3.31
C ILE A 60 -1.92 1.65 2.41
N VAL A 61 -1.79 2.80 1.77
CA VAL A 61 -2.74 3.33 0.77
C VAL A 61 -2.10 3.29 -0.60
N GLY A 62 -2.84 2.84 -1.61
CA GLY A 62 -2.38 2.84 -2.98
C GLY A 62 -3.52 2.72 -3.99
N GLU A 63 -3.15 2.48 -5.24
CA GLU A 63 -4.08 2.23 -6.35
C GLU A 63 -3.92 0.79 -6.84
N ILE A 64 -5.02 0.06 -6.94
CA ILE A 64 -5.01 -1.31 -7.45
C ILE A 64 -4.67 -1.28 -8.94
N LYS A 65 -3.59 -1.94 -9.35
CA LYS A 65 -3.19 -2.07 -10.76
C LYS A 65 -3.70 -3.33 -11.40
N GLU A 66 -3.69 -4.42 -10.65
CA GLU A 66 -4.06 -5.74 -11.13
C GLU A 66 -4.74 -6.54 -10.03
N VAL A 67 -5.70 -7.36 -10.41
CA VAL A 67 -6.38 -8.32 -9.53
C VAL A 67 -6.38 -9.68 -10.20
N CYS A 68 -6.21 -10.74 -9.44
CA CYS A 68 -6.32 -12.12 -9.89
C CYS A 68 -7.67 -12.37 -10.60
N GLN A 69 -7.64 -12.62 -11.90
CA GLN A 69 -8.85 -12.79 -12.71
C GLN A 69 -9.54 -14.14 -12.51
N SER A 70 -8.88 -15.11 -11.88
CA SER A 70 -9.51 -16.38 -11.50
C SER A 70 -10.52 -16.19 -10.37
N LYS A 71 -10.08 -15.64 -9.20
CA LYS A 71 -10.89 -15.56 -7.98
C LYS A 71 -10.80 -14.25 -7.22
N GLY A 72 -9.93 -13.29 -7.63
CA GLY A 72 -9.64 -12.11 -6.82
C GLY A 72 -8.80 -12.40 -5.57
N CYS A 73 -7.96 -13.43 -5.61
CA CYS A 73 -7.23 -13.95 -4.45
C CYS A 73 -5.87 -13.28 -4.17
N TRP A 74 -5.45 -12.37 -5.02
CA TRP A 74 -4.31 -11.48 -4.85
C TRP A 74 -4.53 -10.22 -5.68
N MET A 75 -3.79 -9.18 -5.35
CA MET A 75 -3.75 -7.94 -6.14
C MET A 75 -2.35 -7.33 -6.14
N LYS A 76 -2.08 -6.47 -7.14
CA LYS A 76 -0.92 -5.59 -7.19
C LYS A 76 -1.36 -4.17 -6.94
N VAL A 77 -0.66 -3.47 -6.07
CA VAL A 77 -0.98 -2.11 -5.65
C VAL A 77 0.20 -1.20 -5.93
N GLN A 78 -0.06 -0.11 -6.66
CA GLN A 78 0.91 0.95 -6.91
C GLN A 78 0.86 1.98 -5.79
N LEU A 79 2.03 2.33 -5.25
CA LEU A 79 2.19 3.38 -4.25
C LEU A 79 2.52 4.73 -4.90
N GLU A 80 2.36 5.83 -4.15
CA GLU A 80 2.76 7.17 -4.62
C GLU A 80 4.27 7.28 -4.88
N SER A 81 5.10 6.44 -4.23
CA SER A 81 6.54 6.31 -4.48
C SER A 81 6.89 5.59 -5.80
N ASN A 82 5.88 5.21 -6.58
CA ASN A 82 6.00 4.45 -7.82
C ASN A 82 6.48 3.00 -7.63
N ASP A 83 6.47 2.50 -6.41
CA ASP A 83 6.74 1.11 -6.09
C ASP A 83 5.47 0.27 -6.22
N GLU A 84 5.62 -0.99 -6.63
CA GLU A 84 4.55 -1.97 -6.69
C GLU A 84 4.63 -2.94 -5.51
N VAL A 85 3.51 -3.15 -4.84
CA VAL A 85 3.35 -4.11 -3.75
C VAL A 85 2.48 -5.26 -4.21
N PHE A 86 2.98 -6.49 -4.07
CA PHE A 86 2.16 -7.69 -4.28
C PHE A 86 1.44 -8.04 -2.98
N VAL A 87 0.12 -8.09 -3.06
CA VAL A 87 -0.78 -8.29 -1.90
C VAL A 87 -1.47 -9.64 -2.00
N ARG A 88 -1.38 -10.41 -0.93
CA ARG A 88 -2.19 -11.60 -0.71
C ARG A 88 -3.05 -11.40 0.54
N PHE A 89 -4.07 -12.21 0.68
CA PHE A 89 -5.02 -12.13 1.77
C PHE A 89 -4.72 -13.22 2.80
N LYS A 90 -4.74 -12.83 4.06
CA LYS A 90 -4.39 -13.70 5.19
C LYS A 90 -5.20 -14.99 5.16
N ASP A 91 -4.51 -16.09 5.33
CA ASP A 91 -5.08 -17.45 5.37
C ASP A 91 -5.96 -17.82 4.16
N TYR A 92 -5.84 -17.04 3.05
CA TYR A 92 -6.73 -17.16 1.89
C TYR A 92 -8.21 -16.96 2.26
N GLY A 93 -8.47 -16.17 3.32
CA GLY A 93 -9.76 -16.06 4.00
C GLY A 93 -10.80 -15.18 3.31
N PHE A 94 -10.38 -14.31 2.38
CA PHE A 94 -11.29 -13.45 1.62
C PHE A 94 -10.72 -13.12 0.24
N PHE A 95 -11.56 -12.54 -0.62
CA PHE A 95 -11.19 -12.16 -1.99
C PHE A 95 -11.77 -10.78 -2.31
N VAL A 96 -11.16 -10.11 -3.30
CA VAL A 96 -11.61 -8.80 -3.78
C VAL A 96 -12.29 -8.90 -5.13
N PRO A 97 -13.14 -7.93 -5.51
CA PRO A 97 -13.75 -7.88 -6.84
C PRO A 97 -12.69 -7.85 -7.95
N LYS A 98 -12.90 -8.64 -9.00
CA LYS A 98 -11.94 -8.76 -10.12
C LYS A 98 -11.85 -7.49 -10.97
N ASP A 99 -12.84 -6.62 -10.89
CA ASP A 99 -12.95 -5.32 -11.55
C ASP A 99 -12.50 -4.14 -10.66
N ALA A 100 -11.74 -4.44 -9.60
CA ALA A 100 -11.26 -3.40 -8.68
C ALA A 100 -10.02 -2.63 -9.19
N ALA A 101 -9.45 -3.00 -10.34
CA ALA A 101 -8.32 -2.26 -10.91
C ALA A 101 -8.68 -0.78 -11.14
N GLY A 102 -7.74 0.14 -10.86
CA GLY A 102 -7.91 1.58 -10.92
C GLY A 102 -8.52 2.22 -9.68
N LYS A 103 -9.01 1.43 -8.72
CA LYS A 103 -9.59 1.97 -7.48
C LYS A 103 -8.52 2.21 -6.43
N LYS A 104 -8.73 3.24 -5.60
CA LYS A 104 -7.95 3.44 -4.37
C LYS A 104 -8.27 2.34 -3.37
N VAL A 105 -7.23 1.89 -2.65
CA VAL A 105 -7.34 0.88 -1.60
C VAL A 105 -6.55 1.31 -0.37
N VAL A 106 -7.11 1.04 0.79
CA VAL A 106 -6.38 1.01 2.07
C VAL A 106 -6.25 -0.43 2.49
N MET A 107 -5.04 -0.85 2.82
CA MET A 107 -4.73 -2.20 3.27
C MET A 107 -4.28 -2.16 4.72
N ASN A 108 -4.82 -3.03 5.56
CA ASN A 108 -4.39 -3.25 6.93
C ASN A 108 -3.79 -4.65 7.04
N GLY A 109 -2.57 -4.78 7.59
CA GLY A 109 -1.91 -6.07 7.68
C GLY A 109 -0.39 -5.97 7.80
N ALA A 110 0.31 -7.02 7.42
CA ALA A 110 1.74 -7.17 7.55
C ALA A 110 2.49 -6.89 6.25
N ALA A 111 3.37 -5.88 6.26
CA ALA A 111 4.35 -5.61 5.21
C ALA A 111 5.60 -6.49 5.44
N PHE A 112 6.17 -7.05 4.40
CA PHE A 112 7.43 -7.81 4.45
C PHE A 112 8.17 -7.77 3.11
N LEU A 113 9.43 -8.17 3.12
CA LEU A 113 10.26 -8.29 1.93
C LEU A 113 10.41 -9.75 1.56
N GLU A 114 10.14 -10.09 0.31
CA GLU A 114 10.50 -11.38 -0.27
C GLU A 114 11.75 -11.20 -1.12
N GLU A 115 12.77 -11.99 -0.83
CA GLU A 115 14.04 -11.94 -1.55
C GLU A 115 14.20 -13.23 -2.37
N MET A 116 14.43 -13.04 -3.68
CA MET A 116 14.78 -14.13 -4.59
C MET A 116 16.28 -14.07 -4.84
N SER A 117 16.98 -15.15 -4.57
CA SER A 117 18.42 -15.25 -4.78
C SER A 117 18.80 -15.07 -6.26
N VAL A 118 20.04 -14.76 -6.55
CA VAL A 118 20.57 -14.72 -7.94
C VAL A 118 20.42 -16.09 -8.60
N GLU A 119 20.64 -17.17 -7.86
CA GLU A 119 20.53 -18.54 -8.34
C GLU A 119 19.09 -18.86 -8.77
N ASP A 120 18.11 -18.58 -7.91
CA ASP A 120 16.69 -18.81 -8.22
C ASP A 120 16.22 -17.95 -9.41
N GLN A 121 16.63 -16.67 -9.46
CA GLN A 121 16.29 -15.80 -10.58
C GLN A 121 16.81 -16.36 -11.92
N ARG A 122 18.06 -16.83 -11.93
CA ARG A 122 18.66 -17.43 -13.14
C ARG A 122 17.95 -18.71 -13.52
N HIS A 123 17.66 -19.57 -12.57
CA HIS A 123 16.93 -20.82 -12.80
C HIS A 123 15.56 -20.56 -13.47
N TYR A 124 14.76 -19.62 -12.93
CA TYR A 124 13.47 -19.27 -13.53
C TYR A 124 13.63 -18.64 -14.92
N ALA A 125 14.63 -17.78 -15.11
CA ALA A 125 14.88 -17.16 -16.42
C ALA A 125 15.32 -18.20 -17.47
N GLU A 126 16.13 -19.20 -17.09
CA GLU A 126 16.48 -20.34 -17.94
C GLU A 126 15.25 -21.13 -18.37
N ASP A 127 14.35 -21.42 -17.42
CA ASP A 127 13.10 -22.15 -17.68
C ASP A 127 12.16 -21.37 -18.64
N GLU A 128 12.24 -20.03 -18.61
CA GLU A 128 11.52 -19.14 -19.52
C GLU A 128 12.23 -18.95 -20.87
N GLY A 129 13.43 -19.52 -21.04
CA GLY A 129 14.19 -19.51 -22.29
C GLY A 129 15.09 -18.28 -22.48
N ALA A 130 15.51 -17.62 -21.38
CA ALA A 130 16.45 -16.51 -21.43
C ALA A 130 17.81 -16.92 -22.01
N SER A 131 18.44 -16.01 -22.74
CA SER A 131 19.78 -16.19 -23.29
C SER A 131 20.88 -16.09 -22.21
N GLU A 132 22.07 -16.60 -22.49
CA GLU A 132 23.24 -16.51 -21.60
C GLU A 132 23.58 -15.04 -21.24
N ASP A 133 23.40 -14.11 -22.18
CA ASP A 133 23.63 -12.67 -21.94
C ASP A 133 22.62 -12.08 -20.97
N GLU A 134 21.35 -12.50 -21.03
CA GLU A 134 20.31 -12.06 -20.09
C GLU A 134 20.56 -12.66 -18.70
N LEU A 135 20.94 -13.93 -18.60
CA LEU A 135 21.31 -14.56 -17.34
C LEU A 135 22.52 -13.90 -16.69
N ALA A 136 23.51 -13.47 -17.47
CA ALA A 136 24.70 -12.78 -16.98
C ALA A 136 24.37 -11.41 -16.35
N GLN A 137 23.27 -10.77 -16.74
CA GLN A 137 22.81 -9.50 -16.17
C GLN A 137 22.18 -9.66 -14.78
N ILE A 138 21.78 -10.87 -14.39
CA ILE A 138 21.24 -11.17 -13.06
C ILE A 138 22.41 -11.29 -12.08
N THR A 139 22.75 -10.20 -11.40
CA THR A 139 23.94 -10.09 -10.53
C THR A 139 23.65 -9.80 -9.07
N ALA A 140 22.39 -9.48 -8.73
CA ALA A 140 21.96 -9.15 -7.37
C ALA A 140 20.63 -9.83 -7.01
N PRO A 141 20.38 -10.12 -5.73
CA PRO A 141 19.09 -10.61 -5.28
C PRO A 141 17.97 -9.62 -5.62
N LYS A 142 16.81 -10.15 -6.04
CA LYS A 142 15.62 -9.35 -6.31
C LYS A 142 14.77 -9.26 -5.06
N LYS A 143 14.58 -8.05 -4.56
CA LYS A 143 13.64 -7.78 -3.46
C LYS A 143 12.29 -7.36 -4.00
N THR A 144 11.25 -8.00 -3.52
CA THR A 144 9.86 -7.70 -3.86
C THR A 144 9.12 -7.25 -2.61
N LEU A 145 8.40 -6.14 -2.71
CA LEU A 145 7.53 -5.66 -1.64
C LEU A 145 6.29 -6.55 -1.58
N ARG A 146 6.04 -7.14 -0.42
CA ARG A 146 4.92 -8.04 -0.16
C ARG A 146 4.06 -7.51 0.97
N PHE A 147 2.78 -7.78 0.88
CA PHE A 147 1.82 -7.44 1.91
C PHE A 147 0.84 -8.59 2.12
N GLU A 148 0.67 -9.01 3.36
CA GLU A 148 -0.40 -9.92 3.74
C GLU A 148 -1.48 -9.12 4.45
N ALA A 149 -2.63 -8.94 3.78
CA ALA A 149 -3.70 -8.12 4.28
C ALA A 149 -4.63 -8.93 5.18
N ASP A 150 -4.87 -8.44 6.40
CA ASP A 150 -5.94 -8.89 7.29
C ASP A 150 -7.30 -8.39 6.77
N GLY A 151 -7.32 -7.15 6.26
CA GLY A 151 -8.47 -6.52 5.65
C GLY A 151 -8.08 -5.41 4.66
N VAL A 152 -8.96 -5.11 3.74
CA VAL A 152 -8.83 -4.03 2.78
C VAL A 152 -10.11 -3.21 2.66
N LEU A 153 -9.98 -1.89 2.50
CA LEU A 153 -11.05 -0.96 2.17
C LEU A 153 -10.85 -0.49 0.74
N ILE A 154 -11.72 -0.87 -0.18
CA ILE A 154 -11.66 -0.45 -1.59
C ILE A 154 -12.64 0.69 -1.80
N ALA A 155 -12.15 1.83 -2.32
CA ALA A 155 -12.98 2.99 -2.57
C ALA A 155 -14.13 2.67 -3.55
N SER A 156 -15.31 3.20 -3.26
CA SER A 156 -16.51 2.99 -4.08
C SER A 156 -16.41 3.66 -5.47
N GLN A 157 -15.56 4.70 -5.57
CA GLN A 157 -15.25 5.40 -6.83
C GLN A 157 -13.74 5.65 -6.94
N PRO A 158 -13.21 5.74 -8.17
CA PRO A 158 -11.79 6.06 -8.40
C PRO A 158 -11.43 7.48 -7.98
#